data_971ae0468f3a70f9f1604ac97f15ca9f
#
_entry.id   971ae0468f3a70f9f1604ac97f15ca9f
#
_cell.length_a   1.000
_cell.length_b   1.000
_cell.length_c   1.000
_cell.angle_alpha   90.00
_cell.angle_beta   90.00
_cell.angle_gamma   90.00
#
_symmetry.space_group_name_H-M   'P 1'
#
loop_
_entity.id
_entity.type
_entity.pdbx_description
1 polymer ?
#
loop_
_entity_poly.entity_id
_entity_poly.type
_entity_poly.pdbx_seq_one_letter_code
_entity_poly.pdbx_strand_id
1 'polypeptide(L)'
;MNIAESAFRSLETTDPRPTALVIGTGFGGLAAAIRSGAKGYRVHMLEELDAPGGRAYVYHQDGFTFDAGPTIVTAPFLLEELWALCGKRFADDVELKPMDPFFRLRFDDGRIFDYSGDKARNIEQIKSYNEADAEGYERCLLYTSDAADE
;
A
#
# COMPACT_ATOMS: atom_id res chain seq x y z
N MET A 1 28.20 -4.68 23.45
CA MET A 1 27.02 -3.85 23.78
C MET A 1 25.85 -4.45 23.01
N ASN A 2 24.82 -4.92 23.72
CA ASN A 2 23.69 -5.61 23.11
C ASN A 2 22.88 -4.58 22.30
N ILE A 3 22.48 -4.92 21.07
CA ILE A 3 21.67 -4.06 20.17
C ILE A 3 20.40 -3.58 20.89
N ALA A 4 19.79 -4.44 21.70
CA ALA A 4 18.61 -4.09 22.50
C ALA A 4 18.92 -2.99 23.53
N GLU A 5 20.04 -3.05 24.24
CA GLU A 5 20.43 -2.01 25.23
C GLU A 5 20.72 -0.66 24.54
N SER A 6 21.32 -0.68 23.35
CA SER A 6 21.55 0.53 22.57
C SER A 6 20.24 1.16 22.10
N ALA A 7 19.31 0.33 21.61
CA ALA A 7 17.98 0.78 21.21
C ALA A 7 17.18 1.36 22.38
N PHE A 8 17.21 0.72 23.55
CA PHE A 8 16.53 1.25 24.74
C PHE A 8 17.12 2.56 25.25
N ARG A 9 18.45 2.74 25.20
CA ARG A 9 19.09 4.01 25.59
C ARG A 9 18.69 5.16 24.66
N SER A 10 18.42 4.89 23.39
CA SER A 10 17.94 5.91 22.45
C SER A 10 16.50 6.40 22.75
N LEU A 11 15.78 5.69 23.61
CA LEU A 11 14.44 6.08 24.09
C LEU A 11 14.52 7.05 25.28
N GLU A 12 15.64 7.07 26.01
CA GLU A 12 15.86 8.03 27.09
C GLU A 12 16.03 9.44 26.51
N THR A 13 15.17 10.35 26.89
CA THR A 13 15.17 11.72 26.37
C THR A 13 14.51 12.67 27.34
N THR A 14 14.91 13.93 27.28
CA THR A 14 14.23 15.05 27.97
C THR A 14 13.04 15.61 27.18
N ASP A 15 12.76 15.06 26.00
CA ASP A 15 11.62 15.47 25.17
C ASP A 15 10.30 15.05 25.84
N PRO A 16 9.42 16.00 26.19
CA PRO A 16 8.19 15.72 26.94
C PRO A 16 7.10 15.03 26.10
N ARG A 17 7.31 14.89 24.77
CA ARG A 17 6.33 14.23 23.92
C ARG A 17 6.19 12.75 24.25
N PRO A 18 4.97 12.18 24.19
CA PRO A 18 4.80 10.74 24.36
C PRO A 18 5.57 9.98 23.29
N THR A 19 6.13 8.84 23.68
CA THR A 19 6.92 7.98 22.78
C THR A 19 6.04 6.88 22.22
N ALA A 20 6.11 6.66 20.90
CA ALA A 20 5.55 5.50 20.21
C ALA A 20 6.70 4.64 19.65
N LEU A 21 6.66 3.34 19.92
CA LEU A 21 7.57 2.37 19.35
C LEU A 21 6.82 1.55 18.29
N VAL A 22 7.31 1.58 17.06
CA VAL A 22 6.76 0.82 15.94
C VAL A 22 7.74 -0.28 15.57
N ILE A 23 7.27 -1.53 15.59
CA ILE A 23 8.07 -2.70 15.24
C ILE A 23 7.69 -3.15 13.85
N GLY A 24 8.66 -3.13 12.92
CA GLY A 24 8.50 -3.40 11.51
C GLY A 24 8.22 -2.15 10.69
N THR A 25 8.87 -2.04 9.53
CA THR A 25 8.78 -0.91 8.60
C THR A 25 8.17 -1.28 7.24
N GLY A 26 7.27 -2.27 7.23
CA GLY A 26 6.36 -2.49 6.11
C GLY A 26 5.36 -1.32 6.00
N PHE A 27 4.50 -1.32 4.97
CA PHE A 27 3.55 -0.22 4.74
C PHE A 27 2.69 0.11 5.96
N GLY A 28 2.20 -0.91 6.69
CA GLY A 28 1.41 -0.70 7.91
C GLY A 28 2.20 0.00 9.01
N GLY A 29 3.45 -0.44 9.25
CA GLY A 29 4.34 0.18 10.24
C GLY A 29 4.70 1.61 9.87
N LEU A 30 5.04 1.87 8.61
CA LEU A 30 5.32 3.21 8.09
C LEU A 30 4.10 4.14 8.25
N ALA A 31 2.91 3.67 7.87
CA ALA A 31 1.68 4.44 8.02
C ALA A 31 1.34 4.74 9.48
N ALA A 32 1.52 3.77 10.39
CA ALA A 32 1.33 3.95 11.82
C ALA A 32 2.33 4.98 12.39
N ALA A 33 3.59 4.91 11.98
CA ALA A 33 4.63 5.84 12.40
C ALA A 33 4.33 7.28 11.96
N ILE A 34 3.96 7.48 10.69
CA ILE A 34 3.60 8.80 10.14
C ILE A 34 2.41 9.38 10.87
N ARG A 35 1.33 8.61 11.05
CA ARG A 35 0.12 9.07 11.76
C ARG A 35 0.39 9.38 13.23
N SER A 36 1.24 8.57 13.88
CA SER A 36 1.64 8.84 15.26
C SER A 36 2.47 10.13 15.36
N GLY A 37 3.41 10.33 14.43
CA GLY A 37 4.20 11.57 14.36
C GLY A 37 3.34 12.80 14.12
N ALA A 38 2.35 12.71 13.20
CA ALA A 38 1.39 13.78 12.94
C ALA A 38 0.50 14.12 14.16
N LYS A 39 0.28 13.14 15.06
CA LYS A 39 -0.40 13.35 16.35
C LYS A 39 0.51 13.86 17.46
N GLY A 40 1.77 14.17 17.16
CA GLY A 40 2.71 14.75 18.12
C GLY A 40 3.51 13.73 18.93
N TYR A 41 3.43 12.45 18.61
CA TYR A 41 4.30 11.44 19.24
C TYR A 41 5.74 11.56 18.74
N ARG A 42 6.68 11.25 19.62
CA ARG A 42 8.04 10.91 19.22
C ARG A 42 8.07 9.45 18.81
N VAL A 43 8.34 9.18 17.54
CA VAL A 43 8.26 7.82 17.00
C VAL A 43 9.64 7.22 16.85
N HIS A 44 9.82 6.00 17.37
CA HIS A 44 10.95 5.13 17.09
C HIS A 44 10.49 3.95 16.28
N MET A 45 11.25 3.61 15.26
CA MET A 45 10.96 2.47 14.39
C MET A 45 12.10 1.45 14.51
N LEU A 46 11.73 0.18 14.63
CA LEU A 46 12.66 -0.95 14.63
C LEU A 46 12.36 -1.82 13.41
N GLU A 47 13.42 -2.14 12.67
CA GLU A 47 13.35 -3.01 11.50
C GLU A 47 14.39 -4.12 11.63
N GLU A 48 14.02 -5.33 11.23
CA GLU A 48 14.90 -6.49 11.22
C GLU A 48 15.82 -6.51 9.99
N LEU A 49 15.30 -6.03 8.85
CA LEU A 49 16.04 -5.92 7.60
C LEU A 49 16.94 -4.68 7.60
N ASP A 50 17.85 -4.61 6.68
CA ASP A 50 18.78 -3.49 6.48
C ASP A 50 18.13 -2.25 5.83
N ALA A 51 16.90 -2.38 5.32
CA ALA A 51 16.10 -1.29 4.75
C ALA A 51 14.60 -1.47 5.03
N PRO A 52 13.84 -0.36 5.04
CA PRO A 52 12.39 -0.42 5.19
C PRO A 52 11.72 -1.00 3.93
N GLY A 53 10.45 -1.43 4.08
CA GLY A 53 9.63 -1.88 2.95
C GLY A 53 8.82 -3.14 3.25
N GLY A 54 9.31 -4.02 4.11
CA GLY A 54 8.63 -5.28 4.42
C GLY A 54 8.42 -6.13 3.16
N ARG A 55 7.16 -6.43 2.80
CA ARG A 55 6.86 -7.18 1.58
C ARG A 55 7.03 -6.38 0.27
N ALA A 56 7.29 -5.08 0.36
CA ALA A 56 7.66 -4.24 -0.77
C ALA A 56 9.18 -3.97 -0.81
N TYR A 57 9.96 -4.82 -0.16
CA TYR A 57 11.40 -4.74 -0.15
C TYR A 57 11.98 -5.00 -1.55
N VAL A 58 13.07 -4.33 -1.88
CA VAL A 58 13.78 -4.48 -3.15
C VAL A 58 15.10 -5.20 -2.90
N TYR A 59 15.30 -6.33 -3.54
CA TYR A 59 16.55 -7.11 -3.44
C TYR A 59 17.50 -6.71 -4.55
N HIS A 60 18.77 -6.53 -4.18
CA HIS A 60 19.87 -6.33 -5.12
C HIS A 60 20.83 -7.51 -5.01
N GLN A 61 21.01 -8.24 -6.10
CA GLN A 61 21.91 -9.38 -6.16
C GLN A 61 22.60 -9.45 -7.52
N ASP A 62 23.92 -9.60 -7.53
CA ASP A 62 24.75 -9.80 -8.73
C ASP A 62 24.51 -8.75 -9.84
N GLY A 63 24.22 -7.50 -9.45
CA GLY A 63 23.92 -6.40 -10.37
C GLY A 63 22.47 -6.36 -10.88
N PHE A 64 21.61 -7.29 -10.43
CA PHE A 64 20.17 -7.31 -10.72
C PHE A 64 19.36 -6.69 -9.58
N THR A 65 18.23 -6.14 -9.94
CA THR A 65 17.24 -5.59 -9.00
C THR A 65 15.96 -6.43 -9.09
N PHE A 66 15.48 -6.91 -7.94
CA PHE A 66 14.27 -7.72 -7.83
C PHE A 66 13.27 -7.02 -6.91
N ASP A 67 12.16 -6.58 -7.47
CA ASP A 67 11.02 -6.07 -6.70
C ASP A 67 10.26 -7.25 -6.09
N ALA A 68 10.20 -7.32 -4.76
CA ALA A 68 9.54 -8.42 -4.06
C ALA A 68 8.05 -8.14 -3.80
N GLY A 69 7.60 -6.93 -4.08
CA GLY A 69 6.31 -6.42 -3.65
C GLY A 69 5.31 -6.16 -4.76
N PRO A 70 4.20 -5.50 -4.40
CA PRO A 70 3.17 -5.11 -5.34
C PRO A 70 3.71 -4.09 -6.34
N THR A 71 3.40 -4.31 -7.62
CA THR A 71 3.76 -3.42 -8.72
C THR A 71 2.63 -2.46 -9.11
N ILE A 72 1.42 -2.69 -8.58
CA ILE A 72 0.24 -1.89 -8.86
C ILE A 72 -0.24 -1.22 -7.58
N VAL A 73 -0.40 0.10 -7.62
CA VAL A 73 -1.00 0.89 -6.55
C VAL A 73 -2.49 1.06 -6.85
N THR A 74 -3.34 0.38 -6.08
CA THR A 74 -4.80 0.38 -6.28
C THR A 74 -5.52 1.50 -5.53
N ALA A 75 -4.89 2.06 -4.48
CA ALA A 75 -5.48 3.09 -3.62
C ALA A 75 -4.47 4.23 -3.39
N PRO A 76 -4.13 5.03 -4.41
CA PRO A 76 -3.14 6.10 -4.30
C PRO A 76 -3.53 7.16 -3.26
N PHE A 77 -4.82 7.42 -3.05
CA PHE A 77 -5.34 8.37 -2.08
C PHE A 77 -4.87 8.08 -0.63
N LEU A 78 -4.65 6.80 -0.27
CA LEU A 78 -4.12 6.43 1.04
C LEU A 78 -2.67 6.86 1.22
N LEU A 79 -1.89 6.87 0.15
CA LEU A 79 -0.52 7.38 0.16
C LEU A 79 -0.52 8.92 0.19
N GLU A 80 -1.38 9.55 -0.62
CA GLU A 80 -1.55 11.01 -0.65
C GLU A 80 -1.90 11.56 0.73
N GLU A 81 -2.77 10.88 1.47
CA GLU A 81 -3.10 11.23 2.87
C GLU A 81 -1.84 11.26 3.75
N LEU A 82 -0.96 10.25 3.65
CA LEU A 82 0.25 10.18 4.46
C LEU A 82 1.21 11.34 4.16
N TRP A 83 1.35 11.74 2.90
CA TRP A 83 2.13 12.92 2.52
C TRP A 83 1.50 14.21 3.06
N ALA A 84 0.18 14.34 2.95
CA ALA A 84 -0.54 15.50 3.47
C ALA A 84 -0.38 15.67 4.99
N LEU A 85 -0.38 14.57 5.75
CA LEU A 85 -0.12 14.59 7.20
C LEU A 85 1.28 15.15 7.55
N CYS A 86 2.23 15.02 6.62
CA CYS A 86 3.58 15.58 6.75
C CYS A 86 3.72 17.00 6.16
N GLY A 87 2.63 17.61 5.70
CA GLY A 87 2.67 18.91 5.00
C GLY A 87 3.30 18.85 3.62
N LYS A 88 3.34 17.67 3.00
CA LYS A 88 3.92 17.42 1.67
C LYS A 88 2.84 17.06 0.64
N ARG A 89 3.24 17.09 -0.62
CA ARG A 89 2.43 16.62 -1.74
C ARG A 89 3.04 15.32 -2.28
N PHE A 90 2.22 14.30 -2.40
CA PHE A 90 2.64 12.99 -2.91
C PHE A 90 3.26 13.08 -4.33
N ALA A 91 2.63 13.88 -5.20
CA ALA A 91 3.07 14.06 -6.58
C ALA A 91 4.45 14.75 -6.74
N ASP A 92 4.99 15.36 -5.68
CA ASP A 92 6.34 15.95 -5.73
C ASP A 92 7.45 14.88 -5.59
N ASP A 93 7.13 13.75 -4.97
CA ASP A 93 8.08 12.67 -4.70
C ASP A 93 7.82 11.40 -5.55
N VAL A 94 6.56 11.19 -6.01
CA VAL A 94 6.14 9.95 -6.68
C VAL A 94 5.33 10.25 -7.94
N GLU A 95 5.78 9.72 -9.07
CA GLU A 95 5.03 9.72 -10.33
C GLU A 95 4.29 8.39 -10.48
N LEU A 96 2.96 8.41 -10.43
CA LEU A 96 2.12 7.26 -10.79
C LEU A 96 1.72 7.33 -12.26
N LYS A 97 1.85 6.21 -12.96
CA LYS A 97 1.40 6.07 -14.35
C LYS A 97 0.12 5.23 -14.37
N PRO A 98 -0.98 5.76 -14.91
CA PRO A 98 -2.20 4.98 -15.06
C PRO A 98 -1.96 3.80 -16.00
N MET A 99 -2.48 2.63 -15.62
CA MET A 99 -2.46 1.43 -16.44
C MET A 99 -3.84 1.13 -17.00
N ASP A 100 -3.91 0.83 -18.29
CA ASP A 100 -5.14 0.38 -18.97
C ASP A 100 -4.80 -0.67 -20.03
N PRO A 101 -5.24 -1.91 -19.88
CA PRO A 101 -5.89 -2.47 -18.69
C PRO A 101 -4.91 -2.67 -17.52
N PHE A 102 -5.43 -2.81 -16.30
CA PHE A 102 -4.62 -3.18 -15.12
C PHE A 102 -4.00 -4.55 -15.31
N PHE A 103 -4.79 -5.51 -15.79
CA PHE A 103 -4.34 -6.82 -16.21
C PHE A 103 -5.31 -7.44 -17.22
N ARG A 104 -4.82 -8.43 -17.97
CA ARG A 104 -5.56 -9.18 -18.96
C ARG A 104 -5.65 -10.63 -18.56
N LEU A 105 -6.87 -11.15 -18.45
CA LEU A 105 -7.16 -12.57 -18.31
C LEU A 105 -7.40 -13.17 -19.69
N ARG A 106 -6.70 -14.25 -20.00
CA ARG A 106 -6.92 -15.04 -21.21
C ARG A 106 -7.36 -16.43 -20.79
N PHE A 107 -8.54 -16.79 -21.23
CA PHE A 107 -9.12 -18.10 -20.97
C PHE A 107 -8.63 -19.13 -22.01
N ASP A 108 -8.76 -20.41 -21.68
CA ASP A 108 -8.37 -21.53 -22.52
C ASP A 108 -9.20 -21.64 -23.81
N ASP A 109 -10.45 -21.17 -23.79
CA ASP A 109 -11.33 -21.05 -24.96
C ASP A 109 -11.02 -19.84 -25.86
N GLY A 110 -9.97 -19.08 -25.55
CA GLY A 110 -9.51 -17.92 -26.31
C GLY A 110 -10.19 -16.59 -25.96
N ARG A 111 -11.20 -16.58 -25.08
CA ARG A 111 -11.80 -15.33 -24.60
C ARG A 111 -10.81 -14.52 -23.80
N ILE A 112 -10.99 -13.20 -23.80
CA ILE A 112 -10.13 -12.25 -23.11
C ILE A 112 -10.99 -11.32 -22.26
N PHE A 113 -10.60 -11.12 -21.01
CA PHE A 113 -11.17 -10.12 -20.13
C PHE A 113 -10.07 -9.12 -19.73
N ASP A 114 -10.27 -7.85 -20.08
CA ASP A 114 -9.40 -6.74 -19.73
C ASP A 114 -9.95 -6.02 -18.50
N TYR A 115 -9.36 -6.26 -17.35
CA TYR A 115 -9.74 -5.55 -16.14
C TYR A 115 -9.14 -4.16 -16.12
N SER A 116 -9.98 -3.16 -15.98
CA SER A 116 -9.61 -1.74 -15.99
C SER A 116 -10.19 -1.00 -14.78
N GLY A 117 -9.76 0.25 -14.57
CA GLY A 117 -10.37 1.16 -13.59
C GLY A 117 -11.76 1.67 -13.98
N ASP A 118 -12.22 1.42 -15.22
CA ASP A 118 -13.53 1.81 -15.71
C ASP A 118 -14.56 0.71 -15.38
N LYS A 119 -15.40 0.97 -14.36
CA LYS A 119 -16.47 0.07 -13.93
C LYS A 119 -17.44 -0.25 -15.07
N ALA A 120 -17.83 0.74 -15.88
CA ALA A 120 -18.80 0.54 -16.95
C ALA A 120 -18.24 -0.41 -18.02
N ARG A 121 -17.00 -0.22 -18.43
CA ARG A 121 -16.28 -1.11 -19.35
C ARG A 121 -16.16 -2.53 -18.83
N ASN A 122 -15.87 -2.70 -17.53
CA ASN A 122 -15.82 -4.02 -16.93
C ASN A 122 -17.18 -4.72 -16.95
N ILE A 123 -18.27 -4.00 -16.64
CA ILE A 123 -19.65 -4.51 -16.68
C ILE A 123 -20.05 -4.92 -18.10
N GLU A 124 -19.71 -4.14 -19.12
CA GLU A 124 -19.98 -4.49 -20.53
C GLU A 124 -19.28 -5.79 -20.93
N GLN A 125 -18.01 -5.94 -20.54
CA GLN A 125 -17.28 -7.18 -20.79
C GLN A 125 -17.95 -8.36 -20.08
N ILE A 126 -18.33 -8.22 -18.78
CA ILE A 126 -19.02 -9.26 -18.02
C ILE A 126 -20.33 -9.67 -18.73
N LYS A 127 -21.13 -8.71 -19.16
CA LYS A 127 -22.38 -8.97 -19.92
C LYS A 127 -22.12 -9.77 -21.19
N SER A 128 -20.99 -9.57 -21.85
CA SER A 128 -20.64 -10.33 -23.05
C SER A 128 -20.37 -11.82 -22.77
N TYR A 129 -20.05 -12.18 -21.52
CA TYR A 129 -19.88 -13.56 -21.08
C TYR A 129 -21.19 -14.16 -20.54
N ASN A 130 -21.84 -13.41 -19.65
CA ASN A 130 -23.12 -13.76 -19.06
C ASN A 130 -23.80 -12.50 -18.50
N GLU A 131 -24.93 -12.13 -19.06
CA GLU A 131 -25.65 -10.91 -18.68
C GLU A 131 -26.09 -10.93 -17.20
N ALA A 132 -26.42 -12.09 -16.66
CA ALA A 132 -26.87 -12.25 -15.28
C ALA A 132 -25.74 -11.98 -14.26
N ASP A 133 -24.48 -12.12 -14.64
CA ASP A 133 -23.34 -11.94 -13.73
C ASP A 133 -23.02 -10.46 -13.47
N ALA A 134 -23.49 -9.55 -14.33
CA ALA A 134 -23.25 -8.12 -14.18
C ALA A 134 -23.82 -7.56 -12.86
N GLU A 135 -25.05 -7.98 -12.51
CA GLU A 135 -25.68 -7.59 -11.23
C GLU A 135 -24.92 -8.15 -10.02
N GLY A 136 -24.45 -9.40 -10.11
CA GLY A 136 -23.61 -10.01 -9.08
C GLY A 136 -22.29 -9.29 -8.86
N TYR A 137 -21.65 -8.84 -9.94
CA TYR A 137 -20.42 -8.05 -9.90
C TYR A 137 -20.65 -6.71 -9.20
N GLU A 138 -21.72 -5.98 -9.53
CA GLU A 138 -22.04 -4.71 -8.87
C GLU A 138 -22.31 -4.88 -7.37
N ARG A 139 -23.09 -5.89 -6.97
CA ARG A 139 -23.33 -6.19 -5.56
C ARG A 139 -22.04 -6.53 -4.80
N CYS A 140 -21.14 -7.28 -5.43
CA CYS A 140 -19.86 -7.63 -4.83
C CYS A 140 -18.99 -6.40 -4.58
N LEU A 141 -18.94 -5.43 -5.51
CA LEU A 141 -18.20 -4.19 -5.35
C LEU A 141 -18.75 -3.32 -4.20
N LEU A 142 -20.07 -3.22 -4.08
CA LEU A 142 -20.71 -2.47 -3.00
C LEU A 142 -20.41 -3.11 -1.63
N TYR A 143 -20.54 -4.44 -1.51
CA TYR A 143 -20.26 -5.15 -0.28
C TYR A 143 -18.80 -5.00 0.19
N THR A 144 -17.85 -5.01 -0.74
CA THR A 144 -16.43 -4.81 -0.39
C THR A 144 -16.10 -3.37 0.00
N SER A 145 -16.86 -2.39 -0.50
CA SER A 145 -16.72 -0.98 -0.08
C SER A 145 -17.28 -0.78 1.33
N ASP A 146 -18.48 -1.29 1.60
CA ASP A 146 -19.14 -1.15 2.92
C ASP A 146 -18.35 -1.86 4.04
N ALA A 147 -17.74 -3.02 3.75
CA ALA A 147 -16.90 -3.74 4.71
C ALA A 147 -15.56 -3.02 5.03
N ALA A 148 -15.17 -2.03 4.26
CA ALA A 148 -13.97 -1.24 4.51
C ALA A 148 -14.25 0.01 5.37
N ASP A 149 -15.53 0.37 5.54
CA ASP A 149 -15.98 1.53 6.32
C ASP A 149 -16.39 1.17 7.78
N GLU A 150 -16.45 -0.14 8.12
CA GLU A 150 -16.64 -0.67 9.49
C GLU A 150 -15.28 -0.94 10.18
#